data_279df8b3c5bf1ada0320c0a98231a151
#
_entry.id   279df8b3c5bf1ada0320c0a98231a151
#
_cell.length_a   1.000
_cell.length_b   1.000
_cell.length_c   1.000
_cell.angle_alpha   90.00
_cell.angle_beta   90.00
_cell.angle_gamma   90.00
#
_symmetry.space_group_name_H-M   'P 1'
#
loop_
_entity.id
_entity.type
_entity.pdbx_description
1 polymer ?
#
loop_
_entity_poly.entity_id
_entity_poly.type
_entity_poly.pdbx_seq_one_letter_code
_entity_poly.pdbx_strand_id
1 'polypeptide(L)'
;MSLLYPLFLAGIAAVVLPILLHMIRRHTRERVTFSSLMFLRPTLPRFRSRSRLEHVLLLIVRCAVLCLLAIAFARPFLRQAAAAGPAEAGRRVVLLIDTSASMRRAGLWTRALDAAKSVLGDAKPADRVCVMSFDQGTRTLLGFEQWATMDPGRRVPIATQELTGLSPGWSATDLGHALVTAAEALEDDETNDGGQSKAQRQIVLIGDLQQGSK
;
A
#
# COMPACT_ATOMS: atom_id res chain seq x y z
N MET A 1 -5.19 -7.45 5.96
CA MET A 1 -5.82 -6.21 5.49
C MET A 1 -5.59 -5.16 6.55
N SER A 2 -4.84 -4.11 6.25
CA SER A 2 -4.72 -2.94 7.13
C SER A 2 -5.51 -1.80 6.51
N LEU A 3 -6.28 -1.10 7.33
CA LEU A 3 -7.07 0.06 6.93
C LEU A 3 -6.27 1.30 7.35
N LEU A 4 -6.03 2.21 6.42
CA LEU A 4 -5.31 3.46 6.71
C LEU A 4 -6.09 4.34 7.70
N TYR A 5 -7.42 4.32 7.59
CA TYR A 5 -8.30 5.11 8.44
C TYR A 5 -9.52 4.28 8.89
N PRO A 6 -9.39 3.47 9.95
CA PRO A 6 -10.48 2.60 10.43
C PRO A 6 -11.71 3.39 10.90
N LEU A 7 -11.55 4.67 11.27
CA LEU A 7 -12.64 5.55 11.70
C LEU A 7 -13.71 5.76 10.60
N PHE A 8 -13.33 5.70 9.30
CA PHE A 8 -14.31 5.84 8.22
C PHE A 8 -15.23 4.63 8.06
N LEU A 9 -14.90 3.47 8.65
CA LEU A 9 -15.84 2.35 8.75
C LEU A 9 -17.06 2.69 9.63
N ALA A 10 -16.93 3.64 10.55
CA ALA A 10 -18.07 4.16 11.29
C ALA A 10 -19.10 4.84 10.36
N GLY A 11 -18.68 5.29 9.16
CA GLY A 11 -19.59 5.77 8.11
C GLY A 11 -20.58 4.73 7.63
N ILE A 12 -20.31 3.43 7.80
CA ILE A 12 -21.28 2.35 7.52
C ILE A 12 -22.50 2.47 8.46
N ALA A 13 -22.33 2.99 9.67
CA ALA A 13 -23.45 3.26 10.57
C ALA A 13 -24.45 4.28 9.99
N ALA A 14 -24.00 5.16 9.07
CA ALA A 14 -24.87 6.09 8.36
C ALA A 14 -25.93 5.38 7.49
N VAL A 15 -25.73 4.10 7.14
CA VAL A 15 -26.71 3.28 6.41
C VAL A 15 -27.99 3.06 7.24
N VAL A 16 -27.89 3.13 8.57
CA VAL A 16 -29.06 3.04 9.46
C VAL A 16 -30.06 4.17 9.18
N LEU A 17 -29.59 5.35 8.79
CA LEU A 17 -30.44 6.51 8.55
C LEU A 17 -31.45 6.30 7.41
N PRO A 18 -31.07 5.90 6.18
CA PRO A 18 -32.04 5.63 5.12
C PRO A 18 -32.98 4.48 5.44
N ILE A 19 -32.55 3.47 6.21
CA ILE A 19 -33.38 2.35 6.65
C ILE A 19 -34.44 2.87 7.64
N LEU A 20 -34.07 3.65 8.64
CA LEU A 20 -34.98 4.25 9.60
C LEU A 20 -35.99 5.19 8.88
N LEU A 21 -35.52 6.04 7.99
CA LEU A 21 -36.39 6.92 7.20
C LEU A 21 -37.36 6.15 6.32
N HIS A 22 -36.95 5.01 5.79
CA HIS A 22 -37.82 4.13 4.99
C HIS A 22 -38.90 3.47 5.87
N MET A 23 -38.55 3.07 7.11
CA MET A 23 -39.49 2.51 8.08
C MET A 23 -40.49 3.54 8.59
N ILE A 24 -40.02 4.79 8.84
CA ILE A 24 -40.85 5.87 9.39
C ILE A 24 -41.83 6.42 8.34
N ARG A 25 -41.56 6.24 7.04
CA ARG A 25 -42.43 6.69 5.96
C ARG A 25 -43.71 5.88 5.95
N ARG A 26 -44.56 6.11 6.98
CA ARG A 26 -45.91 5.58 7.05
C ARG A 26 -46.72 6.20 5.92
N HIS A 27 -47.48 5.39 5.22
CA HIS A 27 -48.49 5.83 4.26
C HIS A 27 -49.38 6.88 4.92
N THR A 28 -49.24 8.11 4.51
CA THR A 28 -50.24 9.11 4.75
C THR A 28 -51.45 8.69 3.93
N ARG A 29 -52.40 8.04 4.57
CA ARG A 29 -53.71 7.78 3.97
C ARG A 29 -54.40 9.14 3.92
N GLU A 30 -54.35 9.79 2.79
CA GLU A 30 -55.19 10.95 2.49
C GLU A 30 -56.64 10.50 2.59
N ARG A 31 -57.30 10.90 3.67
CA ARG A 31 -58.74 10.67 3.80
C ARG A 31 -59.44 11.73 2.98
N VAL A 32 -59.91 11.35 1.80
CA VAL A 32 -60.78 12.16 0.99
C VAL A 32 -62.22 11.92 1.48
N THR A 33 -62.82 12.96 2.04
CA THR A 33 -64.24 12.92 2.47
C THR A 33 -65.12 13.06 1.23
N PHE A 34 -65.78 11.98 0.84
CA PHE A 34 -66.80 12.02 -0.22
C PHE A 34 -68.17 12.25 0.40
N SER A 35 -68.94 13.15 -0.19
CA SER A 35 -70.29 13.53 0.27
C SER A 35 -71.34 12.44 -0.07
N SER A 36 -71.12 11.57 -1.05
CA SER A 36 -72.01 10.48 -1.37
C SER A 36 -71.29 9.29 -1.97
N LEU A 37 -71.50 8.11 -1.39
CA LEU A 37 -70.95 6.83 -1.88
C LEU A 37 -71.90 6.07 -2.84
N MET A 38 -73.06 6.69 -3.15
CA MET A 38 -74.17 6.02 -3.85
C MET A 38 -73.84 5.52 -5.28
N PHE A 39 -72.80 6.08 -5.91
CA PHE A 39 -72.38 5.73 -7.28
C PHE A 39 -71.06 4.94 -7.34
N LEU A 40 -70.43 4.60 -6.18
CA LEU A 40 -69.23 3.82 -6.15
C LEU A 40 -69.52 2.33 -6.25
N ARG A 41 -69.29 1.77 -7.43
CA ARG A 41 -69.24 0.31 -7.57
C ARG A 41 -67.98 -0.25 -6.89
N PRO A 42 -68.09 -1.30 -6.07
CA PRO A 42 -66.91 -1.94 -5.46
C PRO A 42 -66.06 -2.57 -6.55
N THR A 43 -64.96 -1.94 -6.91
CA THR A 43 -63.92 -2.54 -7.75
C THR A 43 -63.00 -3.37 -6.89
N LEU A 44 -62.75 -4.61 -7.31
CA LEU A 44 -61.80 -5.49 -6.67
C LEU A 44 -60.44 -4.78 -6.52
N PRO A 45 -59.82 -4.81 -5.30
CA PRO A 45 -58.53 -4.17 -5.10
C PRO A 45 -57.49 -4.82 -5.98
N ARG A 46 -57.06 -4.11 -7.04
CA ARG A 46 -55.88 -4.50 -7.80
C ARG A 46 -54.67 -4.31 -6.85
N PHE A 47 -54.11 -5.42 -6.38
CA PHE A 47 -52.86 -5.42 -5.63
C PHE A 47 -51.74 -4.81 -6.50
N ARG A 48 -51.44 -3.55 -6.29
CA ARG A 48 -50.35 -2.85 -6.96
C ARG A 48 -49.03 -3.24 -6.27
N SER A 49 -48.60 -4.47 -6.52
CA SER A 49 -47.35 -5.04 -5.96
C SER A 49 -46.09 -4.32 -6.48
N ARG A 50 -46.20 -3.67 -7.64
CA ARG A 50 -45.06 -3.07 -8.35
C ARG A 50 -44.42 -1.89 -7.62
N SER A 51 -45.21 -1.12 -6.88
CA SER A 51 -44.66 0.06 -6.17
C SER A 51 -43.77 -0.29 -4.95
N ARG A 52 -43.93 -1.46 -4.34
CA ARG A 52 -43.10 -1.92 -3.25
C ARG A 52 -41.68 -2.28 -3.71
N LEU A 53 -41.56 -2.91 -4.87
CA LEU A 53 -40.26 -3.30 -5.43
C LEU A 53 -39.40 -2.09 -5.82
N GLU A 54 -40.01 -1.05 -6.38
CA GLU A 54 -39.29 0.17 -6.76
C GLU A 54 -38.72 0.92 -5.55
N HIS A 55 -39.46 0.98 -4.43
CA HIS A 55 -38.99 1.62 -3.20
C HIS A 55 -37.89 0.82 -2.50
N VAL A 56 -37.95 -0.52 -2.55
CA VAL A 56 -36.90 -1.37 -1.99
C VAL A 56 -35.63 -1.28 -2.83
N LEU A 57 -35.74 -1.25 -4.17
CA LEU A 57 -34.60 -1.09 -5.07
C LEU A 57 -33.87 0.25 -4.80
N LEU A 58 -34.63 1.32 -4.68
CA LEU A 58 -34.06 2.65 -4.33
C LEU A 58 -33.38 2.64 -2.97
N LEU A 59 -33.91 1.94 -1.98
CA LEU A 59 -33.29 1.79 -0.68
C LEU A 59 -31.95 1.05 -0.78
N ILE A 60 -31.91 -0.08 -1.52
CA ILE A 60 -30.70 -0.87 -1.75
C ILE A 60 -29.62 -0.01 -2.42
N VAL A 61 -29.98 0.74 -3.47
CA VAL A 61 -29.04 1.61 -4.17
C VAL A 61 -28.47 2.68 -3.25
N ARG A 62 -29.30 3.32 -2.41
CA ARG A 62 -28.84 4.32 -1.43
C ARG A 62 -27.88 3.73 -0.40
N CYS A 63 -28.21 2.55 0.13
CA CYS A 63 -27.34 1.86 1.08
C CYS A 63 -26.02 1.43 0.42
N ALA A 64 -26.06 0.93 -0.81
CA ALA A 64 -24.88 0.56 -1.57
C ALA A 64 -23.95 1.75 -1.84
N VAL A 65 -24.50 2.91 -2.22
CA VAL A 65 -23.71 4.13 -2.44
C VAL A 65 -23.01 4.56 -1.15
N LEU A 66 -23.70 4.55 0.00
CA LEU A 66 -23.09 4.91 1.29
C LEU A 66 -22.00 3.93 1.70
N CYS A 67 -22.20 2.62 1.50
CA CYS A 67 -21.20 1.60 1.77
C CYS A 67 -19.97 1.77 0.87
N LEU A 68 -20.15 1.98 -0.43
CA LEU A 68 -19.06 2.20 -1.37
C LEU A 68 -18.28 3.48 -1.03
N LEU A 69 -18.99 4.55 -0.64
CA LEU A 69 -18.37 5.77 -0.21
C LEU A 69 -17.52 5.57 1.06
N ALA A 70 -18.05 4.87 2.06
CA ALA A 70 -17.34 4.53 3.28
C ALA A 70 -16.09 3.69 2.99
N ILE A 71 -16.17 2.70 2.09
CA ILE A 71 -15.05 1.88 1.66
C ILE A 71 -14.01 2.73 0.91
N ALA A 72 -14.45 3.62 0.01
CA ALA A 72 -13.56 4.50 -0.76
C ALA A 72 -12.74 5.41 0.17
N PHE A 73 -13.37 5.99 1.19
CA PHE A 73 -12.67 6.83 2.18
C PHE A 73 -11.82 6.02 3.17
N ALA A 74 -12.21 4.78 3.48
CA ALA A 74 -11.43 3.88 4.32
C ALA A 74 -10.09 3.48 3.66
N ARG A 75 -9.93 3.68 2.34
CA ARG A 75 -8.73 3.32 1.55
C ARG A 75 -8.19 1.95 1.97
N PRO A 76 -8.92 0.86 1.71
CA PRO A 76 -8.45 -0.46 2.08
C PRO A 76 -7.12 -0.72 1.35
N PHE A 77 -6.05 -0.80 2.12
CA PHE A 77 -4.75 -1.16 1.61
C PHE A 77 -4.59 -2.67 1.75
N LEU A 78 -4.65 -3.36 0.63
CA LEU A 78 -4.20 -4.75 0.60
C LEU A 78 -2.68 -4.73 0.75
N ARG A 79 -2.20 -4.86 1.98
CA ARG A 79 -0.83 -5.32 2.17
C ARG A 79 -0.80 -6.72 1.55
N GLN A 80 -0.43 -6.79 0.30
CA GLN A 80 0.07 -8.03 -0.25
C GLN A 80 1.30 -8.30 0.61
N ALA A 81 1.17 -9.14 1.65
CA ALA A 81 2.32 -9.79 2.21
C ALA A 81 2.97 -10.40 0.98
N ALA A 82 4.16 -9.87 0.62
CA ALA A 82 4.90 -10.40 -0.49
C ALA A 82 4.82 -11.91 -0.31
N ALA A 83 4.09 -12.56 -1.22
CA ALA A 83 3.86 -13.99 -1.11
C ALA A 83 5.26 -14.56 -0.92
N ALA A 84 5.49 -15.20 0.22
CA ALA A 84 6.72 -15.94 0.42
C ALA A 84 6.77 -16.89 -0.78
N GLY A 85 7.55 -16.50 -1.80
CA GLY A 85 7.87 -17.38 -2.90
C GLY A 85 8.38 -18.69 -2.29
N PRO A 86 8.37 -19.80 -3.00
CA PRO A 86 8.84 -21.06 -2.49
C PRO A 86 10.15 -20.81 -1.75
N ALA A 87 10.26 -21.32 -0.53
CA ALA A 87 11.31 -21.00 0.44
C ALA A 87 12.76 -21.23 -0.09
N GLU A 88 12.90 -21.72 -1.31
CA GLU A 88 14.13 -21.97 -2.04
C GLU A 88 14.54 -20.83 -2.99
N ALA A 89 13.62 -19.96 -3.39
CA ALA A 89 13.96 -18.80 -4.20
C ALA A 89 14.42 -17.66 -3.28
N GLY A 90 15.72 -17.34 -3.26
CA GLY A 90 16.29 -16.23 -2.51
C GLY A 90 15.62 -14.89 -2.86
N ARG A 91 15.73 -13.91 -1.97
CA ARG A 91 15.25 -12.54 -2.23
C ARG A 91 16.31 -11.75 -3.02
N ARG A 92 15.88 -10.86 -3.90
CA ARG A 92 16.73 -9.84 -4.50
C ARG A 92 16.48 -8.51 -3.77
N VAL A 93 17.47 -8.04 -3.05
CA VAL A 93 17.36 -6.87 -2.18
C VAL A 93 18.30 -5.77 -2.65
N VAL A 94 17.78 -4.59 -2.96
CA VAL A 94 18.60 -3.39 -3.13
C VAL A 94 18.50 -2.57 -1.86
N LEU A 95 19.64 -2.34 -1.22
CA LEU A 95 19.79 -1.48 -0.04
C LEU A 95 20.26 -0.10 -0.50
N LEU A 96 19.36 0.89 -0.43
CA LEU A 96 19.64 2.29 -0.74
C LEU A 96 19.92 3.09 0.53
N ILE A 97 21.06 3.73 0.62
CA ILE A 97 21.48 4.53 1.79
C ILE A 97 21.66 5.97 1.38
N ASP A 98 20.92 6.85 2.03
CA ASP A 98 21.04 8.29 1.87
C ASP A 98 22.32 8.81 2.48
N THR A 99 23.15 9.48 1.67
CA THR A 99 24.39 10.14 2.06
C THR A 99 24.32 11.66 1.92
N SER A 100 23.12 12.22 1.77
CA SER A 100 22.91 13.67 1.61
C SER A 100 23.24 14.46 2.88
N ALA A 101 23.24 15.79 2.74
CA ALA A 101 23.54 16.72 3.82
C ALA A 101 22.62 16.59 5.05
N SER A 102 21.37 16.18 4.87
CA SER A 102 20.41 15.98 5.95
C SER A 102 20.82 14.89 6.93
N MET A 103 21.52 13.87 6.43
CA MET A 103 22.02 12.74 7.23
C MET A 103 23.16 13.13 8.19
N ARG A 104 23.70 14.34 8.07
CA ARG A 104 24.70 14.88 9.02
C ARG A 104 24.13 15.30 10.37
N ARG A 105 22.81 15.35 10.52
CA ARG A 105 22.18 15.66 11.80
C ARG A 105 22.59 14.65 12.87
N ALA A 106 22.75 15.16 14.10
CA ALA A 106 23.28 14.39 15.22
C ALA A 106 22.54 13.03 15.39
N GLY A 107 23.29 11.94 15.29
CA GLY A 107 22.83 10.58 15.51
C GLY A 107 22.03 9.94 14.37
N LEU A 108 21.67 10.66 13.28
CA LEU A 108 20.95 10.06 12.15
C LEU A 108 21.83 9.08 11.40
N TRP A 109 23.05 9.48 11.08
CA TRP A 109 24.00 8.63 10.36
C TRP A 109 24.28 7.32 11.10
N THR A 110 24.53 7.38 12.41
CA THR A 110 24.77 6.18 13.21
C THR A 110 23.59 5.24 13.16
N ARG A 111 22.36 5.77 13.32
CA ARG A 111 21.13 4.97 13.23
C ARG A 111 20.93 4.37 11.83
N ALA A 112 21.27 5.11 10.77
CA ALA A 112 21.20 4.62 9.40
C ALA A 112 22.17 3.45 9.18
N LEU A 113 23.41 3.56 9.65
CA LEU A 113 24.38 2.48 9.58
C LEU A 113 23.94 1.25 10.38
N ASP A 114 23.39 1.44 11.57
CA ASP A 114 22.92 0.32 12.39
C ASP A 114 21.70 -0.38 11.72
N ALA A 115 20.79 0.40 11.13
CA ALA A 115 19.68 -0.17 10.35
C ALA A 115 20.18 -0.94 9.12
N ALA A 116 21.18 -0.40 8.39
CA ALA A 116 21.78 -1.07 7.25
C ALA A 116 22.46 -2.40 7.64
N LYS A 117 23.21 -2.40 8.74
CA LYS A 117 23.83 -3.62 9.28
C LYS A 117 22.80 -4.66 9.68
N SER A 118 21.67 -4.23 10.27
CA SER A 118 20.59 -5.15 10.62
C SER A 118 19.99 -5.81 9.38
N VAL A 119 19.72 -5.03 8.32
CA VAL A 119 19.19 -5.55 7.05
C VAL A 119 20.16 -6.55 6.41
N LEU A 120 21.47 -6.25 6.43
CA LEU A 120 22.48 -7.16 5.92
C LEU A 120 22.62 -8.45 6.77
N GLY A 121 22.47 -8.32 8.10
CA GLY A 121 22.50 -9.45 9.02
C GLY A 121 21.32 -10.43 8.83
N ASP A 122 20.17 -9.91 8.37
CA ASP A 122 18.97 -10.71 8.09
C ASP A 122 19.01 -11.39 6.70
N ALA A 123 20.07 -11.13 5.90
CA ALA A 123 20.22 -11.71 4.58
C ALA A 123 20.56 -13.22 4.67
N LYS A 124 19.77 -14.02 4.00
CA LYS A 124 19.97 -15.48 3.92
C LYS A 124 21.06 -15.82 2.89
N PRO A 125 21.68 -17.00 2.97
CA PRO A 125 22.69 -17.43 1.98
C PRO A 125 22.18 -17.43 0.53
N ALA A 126 20.88 -17.69 0.33
CA ALA A 126 20.23 -17.67 -0.98
C ALA A 126 19.83 -16.26 -1.46
N ASP A 127 19.89 -15.24 -0.58
CA ASP A 127 19.53 -13.88 -0.94
C ASP A 127 20.66 -13.23 -1.76
N ARG A 128 20.25 -12.43 -2.75
CA ARG A 128 21.15 -11.57 -3.53
C ARG A 128 20.94 -10.13 -3.07
N VAL A 129 22.01 -9.46 -2.68
CA VAL A 129 21.96 -8.10 -2.15
C VAL A 129 22.82 -7.17 -3.00
N CYS A 130 22.27 -6.03 -3.36
CA CYS A 130 22.99 -4.91 -3.94
C CYS A 130 22.97 -3.75 -2.96
N VAL A 131 24.12 -3.13 -2.69
CA VAL A 131 24.24 -1.99 -1.79
C VAL A 131 24.57 -0.75 -2.60
N MET A 132 23.75 0.29 -2.47
CA MET A 132 23.91 1.56 -3.16
C MET A 132 23.85 2.72 -2.17
N SER A 133 24.66 3.73 -2.38
CA SER A 133 24.53 5.04 -1.72
C SER A 133 23.98 6.06 -2.71
N PHE A 134 23.23 7.03 -2.22
CA PHE A 134 22.70 8.09 -3.07
C PHE A 134 22.73 9.45 -2.35
N ASP A 135 22.92 10.48 -3.15
CA ASP A 135 22.76 11.90 -2.83
C ASP A 135 22.12 12.59 -4.05
N GLN A 136 22.80 13.46 -4.77
CA GLN A 136 22.41 13.96 -6.11
C GLN A 136 22.58 12.93 -7.21
N GLY A 137 23.37 11.90 -6.96
CA GLY A 137 23.61 10.77 -7.86
C GLY A 137 23.57 9.46 -7.09
N THR A 138 23.50 8.34 -7.82
CA THR A 138 23.49 7.00 -7.23
C THR A 138 24.83 6.33 -7.51
N ARG A 139 25.41 5.73 -6.47
CA ARG A 139 26.65 4.96 -6.56
C ARG A 139 26.44 3.55 -6.04
N THR A 140 26.75 2.55 -6.85
CA THR A 140 26.79 1.15 -6.43
C THR A 140 28.06 0.88 -5.65
N LEU A 141 27.93 0.43 -4.43
CA LEU A 141 29.03 0.03 -3.54
C LEU A 141 29.34 -1.46 -3.70
N LEU A 142 28.28 -2.26 -3.80
CA LEU A 142 28.37 -3.71 -3.97
C LEU A 142 27.23 -4.16 -4.89
N GLY A 143 27.56 -4.67 -6.07
CA GLY A 143 26.59 -5.15 -7.05
C GLY A 143 26.15 -6.58 -6.80
N PHE A 144 25.04 -7.00 -7.43
CA PHE A 144 24.51 -8.37 -7.32
C PHE A 144 25.50 -9.44 -7.78
N GLU A 145 26.25 -9.18 -8.85
CA GLU A 145 27.27 -10.14 -9.35
C GLU A 145 28.41 -10.33 -8.35
N GLN A 146 28.89 -9.22 -7.78
CA GLN A 146 29.94 -9.28 -6.75
C GLN A 146 29.45 -10.06 -5.53
N TRP A 147 28.20 -9.78 -5.09
CA TRP A 147 27.60 -10.52 -3.98
C TRP A 147 27.49 -12.01 -4.28
N ALA A 148 27.07 -12.38 -5.50
CA ALA A 148 26.89 -13.78 -5.88
C ALA A 148 28.20 -14.56 -5.94
N THR A 149 29.29 -13.92 -6.40
CA THR A 149 30.62 -14.55 -6.53
C THR A 149 31.38 -14.68 -5.22
N MET A 150 30.97 -13.91 -4.18
CA MET A 150 31.62 -13.98 -2.86
C MET A 150 31.20 -15.20 -2.06
N ASP A 151 32.12 -15.70 -1.25
CA ASP A 151 31.83 -16.71 -0.22
C ASP A 151 30.74 -16.22 0.73
N PRO A 152 29.65 -16.97 0.97
CA PRO A 152 28.54 -16.57 1.84
C PRO A 152 28.97 -16.05 3.21
N GLY A 153 30.01 -16.65 3.82
CA GLY A 153 30.53 -16.21 5.12
C GLY A 153 31.23 -14.84 5.09
N ARG A 154 31.64 -14.35 3.93
CA ARG A 154 32.37 -13.08 3.76
C ARG A 154 31.50 -11.93 3.25
N ARG A 155 30.29 -12.22 2.74
CA ARG A 155 29.40 -11.23 2.13
C ARG A 155 29.03 -10.10 3.08
N VAL A 156 28.48 -10.43 4.25
CA VAL A 156 28.03 -9.46 5.24
C VAL A 156 29.18 -8.65 5.82
N PRO A 157 30.33 -9.23 6.22
CA PRO A 157 31.49 -8.47 6.65
C PRO A 157 31.98 -7.46 5.61
N ILE A 158 32.11 -7.86 4.33
CA ILE A 158 32.57 -6.97 3.26
C ILE A 158 31.56 -5.85 3.03
N ALA A 159 30.26 -6.15 2.89
CA ALA A 159 29.24 -5.13 2.74
C ALA A 159 29.23 -4.14 3.93
N THR A 160 29.43 -4.63 5.15
CA THR A 160 29.51 -3.79 6.35
C THR A 160 30.76 -2.89 6.32
N GLN A 161 31.87 -3.39 5.81
CA GLN A 161 33.09 -2.61 5.64
C GLN A 161 32.88 -1.47 4.64
N GLU A 162 32.27 -1.73 3.50
CA GLU A 162 31.93 -0.71 2.50
C GLU A 162 31.02 0.37 3.11
N LEU A 163 30.03 -0.01 3.91
CA LEU A 163 29.14 0.91 4.59
C LEU A 163 29.85 1.79 5.62
N THR A 164 30.79 1.22 6.37
CA THR A 164 31.53 1.99 7.39
C THR A 164 32.53 2.97 6.78
N GLY A 165 32.92 2.76 5.52
CA GLY A 165 33.72 3.70 4.73
C GLY A 165 32.95 4.93 4.23
N LEU A 166 31.61 4.91 4.30
CA LEU A 166 30.78 6.02 3.87
C LEU A 166 30.69 7.11 4.94
N SER A 167 30.51 8.33 4.46
CA SER A 167 30.18 9.48 5.29
C SER A 167 29.16 10.37 4.57
N PRO A 168 28.23 11.00 5.30
CA PRO A 168 27.27 11.91 4.69
C PRO A 168 27.97 13.15 4.13
N GLY A 169 27.63 13.47 2.87
CA GLY A 169 28.15 14.61 2.13
C GLY A 169 27.45 15.93 2.48
N TRP A 170 27.57 16.88 1.54
CA TRP A 170 26.89 18.18 1.58
C TRP A 170 25.90 18.35 0.43
N SER A 171 25.71 17.30 -0.36
CA SER A 171 24.84 17.29 -1.53
C SER A 171 23.37 17.25 -1.14
N ALA A 172 22.49 17.70 -2.05
CA ALA A 172 21.06 17.49 -1.93
C ALA A 172 20.71 16.01 -2.20
N THR A 173 19.46 15.64 -2.01
CA THR A 173 18.93 14.28 -2.23
C THR A 173 18.14 14.24 -3.52
N ASP A 174 18.42 13.29 -4.42
CA ASP A 174 17.56 12.89 -5.55
C ASP A 174 17.08 11.45 -5.37
N LEU A 175 16.02 11.32 -4.59
CA LEU A 175 15.39 10.03 -4.31
C LEU A 175 14.76 9.40 -5.56
N GLY A 176 14.20 10.25 -6.45
CA GLY A 176 13.55 9.76 -7.67
C GLY A 176 14.53 9.00 -8.56
N HIS A 177 15.68 9.62 -8.84
CA HIS A 177 16.74 8.98 -9.62
C HIS A 177 17.28 7.72 -8.93
N ALA A 178 17.48 7.76 -7.62
CA ALA A 178 17.96 6.60 -6.87
C ALA A 178 17.01 5.40 -6.93
N LEU A 179 15.70 5.63 -6.84
CA LEU A 179 14.70 4.57 -6.94
C LEU A 179 14.64 3.97 -8.35
N VAL A 180 14.75 4.80 -9.40
CA VAL A 180 14.79 4.31 -10.78
C VAL A 180 16.04 3.45 -10.99
N THR A 181 17.22 3.92 -10.59
CA THR A 181 18.47 3.15 -10.72
C THR A 181 18.42 1.83 -9.93
N ALA A 182 17.79 1.83 -8.74
CA ALA A 182 17.60 0.60 -7.97
C ALA A 182 16.64 -0.40 -8.66
N ALA A 183 15.59 0.10 -9.31
CA ALA A 183 14.67 -0.74 -10.06
C ALA A 183 15.34 -1.33 -11.31
N GLU A 184 16.10 -0.53 -12.05
CA GLU A 184 16.90 -0.98 -13.20
C GLU A 184 17.89 -2.07 -12.78
N ALA A 185 18.61 -1.90 -11.68
CA ALA A 185 19.54 -2.91 -11.19
C ALA A 185 18.86 -4.24 -10.83
N LEU A 186 17.60 -4.20 -10.33
CA LEU A 186 16.81 -5.41 -10.09
C LEU A 186 16.39 -6.10 -11.38
N GLU A 187 16.03 -5.33 -12.41
CA GLU A 187 15.64 -5.85 -13.72
C GLU A 187 16.83 -6.48 -14.46
N ASP A 188 17.98 -5.80 -14.43
CA ASP A 188 19.21 -6.29 -15.03
C ASP A 188 19.68 -7.61 -14.41
N ASP A 189 19.61 -7.72 -13.06
CA ASP A 189 19.98 -8.96 -12.37
C ASP A 189 19.02 -10.11 -12.70
N GLU A 190 17.73 -9.84 -12.90
CA GLU A 190 16.75 -10.84 -13.31
C GLU A 190 17.00 -11.34 -14.74
N THR A 191 17.34 -10.41 -15.64
CA THR A 191 17.65 -10.74 -17.03
C THR A 191 18.90 -11.60 -17.13
N ASN A 192 19.94 -11.29 -16.35
CA ASN A 192 21.20 -12.02 -16.33
C ASN A 192 21.05 -13.42 -15.71
N ASP A 193 20.10 -13.61 -14.77
CA ASP A 193 19.81 -14.92 -14.15
C ASP A 193 18.88 -15.81 -15.02
N GLY A 194 18.62 -15.42 -16.27
CA GLY A 194 17.82 -16.19 -17.23
C GLY A 194 16.33 -16.19 -16.97
N GLY A 195 15.81 -15.29 -16.13
CA GLY A 195 14.36 -15.11 -15.88
C GLY A 195 13.67 -16.30 -15.18
N GLN A 196 14.40 -17.32 -14.77
CA GLN A 196 13.84 -18.57 -14.24
C GLN A 196 13.44 -18.47 -12.75
N SER A 197 13.96 -17.52 -12.02
CA SER A 197 13.69 -17.39 -10.59
C SER A 197 12.65 -16.30 -10.30
N LYS A 198 11.46 -16.68 -9.87
CA LYS A 198 10.47 -15.77 -9.27
C LYS A 198 10.92 -15.29 -7.89
N ALA A 199 12.17 -14.80 -7.77
CA ALA A 199 12.69 -14.25 -6.54
C ALA A 199 11.91 -13.01 -6.13
N GLN A 200 11.63 -12.85 -4.83
CA GLN A 200 10.99 -11.66 -4.32
C GLN A 200 11.94 -10.47 -4.46
N ARG A 201 11.48 -9.40 -5.14
CA ARG A 201 12.21 -8.14 -5.29
C ARG A 201 11.86 -7.19 -4.14
N GLN A 202 12.87 -6.59 -3.56
CA GLN A 202 12.72 -5.67 -2.44
C GLN A 202 13.73 -4.52 -2.57
N ILE A 203 13.24 -3.28 -2.43
CA ILE A 203 14.09 -2.10 -2.24
C ILE A 203 13.94 -1.67 -0.79
N VAL A 204 15.04 -1.58 -0.08
CA VAL A 204 15.10 -1.09 1.30
C VAL A 204 15.77 0.27 1.29
N LEU A 205 15.01 1.31 1.61
CA LEU A 205 15.50 2.68 1.67
C LEU A 205 15.80 3.07 3.13
N ILE A 206 17.00 3.57 3.34
CA ILE A 206 17.46 4.11 4.64
C ILE A 206 17.83 5.58 4.44
N GLY A 207 17.02 6.46 4.99
CA GLY A 207 17.17 7.91 4.91
C GLY A 207 16.20 8.62 5.83
N ASP A 208 16.24 9.95 5.86
CA ASP A 208 15.38 10.76 6.73
C ASP A 208 14.04 11.17 6.09
N LEU A 209 13.81 10.84 4.81
CA LEU A 209 12.58 11.10 4.04
C LEU A 209 12.01 12.51 4.22
N GLN A 210 12.85 13.54 4.14
CA GLN A 210 12.40 14.93 4.29
C GLN A 210 11.47 15.37 3.16
N GLN A 211 10.50 16.25 3.49
CA GLN A 211 9.71 16.95 2.47
C GLN A 211 10.65 17.79 1.60
N GLY A 212 10.73 17.44 0.31
CA GLY A 212 11.59 18.14 -0.67
C GLY A 212 12.65 17.27 -1.32
N SER A 213 12.82 16.02 -0.91
CA SER A 213 13.57 15.02 -1.68
C SER A 213 12.77 14.67 -2.94
N LYS A 214 13.02 15.41 -4.03
CA LYS A 214 12.43 15.14 -5.35
C LYS A 214 13.42 14.40 -6.18
#